data_8b77d88656c264569989d0fdc90c34bd
#
_entry.id   8b77d88656c264569989d0fdc90c34bd
#
_cell.length_a   1.000
_cell.length_b   1.000
_cell.length_c   1.000
_cell.angle_alpha   90.00
_cell.angle_beta   90.00
_cell.angle_gamma   90.00
#
_symmetry.space_group_name_H-M   'P 1'
#
loop_
_entity.id
_entity.type
_entity.pdbx_description
1 polymer ?
#
loop_
_entity_poly.entity_id
_entity_poly.type
_entity_poly.pdbx_seq_one_letter_code
_entity_poly.pdbx_strand_id
1 'polypeptide(L)'
;MLNALGLLKERRFLPLFTTQFLGAFNDNLFKTAMVLFATYQIYNDARMEQNFNALATAFGILPFFLLSALSGQLADTYDKARIIRIVKTAEILIMIVGSAGLLIAHAGYSTVGIALMLLAVLGLGIHSTFFGPIKYAILPQHLHEDEVLGGTGLVEAATYLAILSGTVMAGVLAKLPAEVTVVAVLTIALVGWLTAMLVPAAPRLGPMLKVSYNPLSSSWRVVSATMHIPRLFMAICAISFFWSMGAVLIVVFPALVKNVLTADEAVTTLVIALFSIGVAIGSVAINALLGGHTSAKYAPQSVIAMGLCVVGFSALCRGWIPAPPGTLYGIMPFLALPMGWLVIATLMAIAITGGMFVVPLYAFLTTTVGKDETARTVAANNIVNAGAMTCGTLIVIGLGVAGLQPENTILLVAAMSPVAAWLAWRLHQLCD
;
A
#
# COMPACT_ATOMS: atom_id res chain seq x y z
N MET A 1 19.91 -8.86 -9.12
CA MET A 1 19.78 -8.25 -7.78
C MET A 1 20.77 -7.10 -7.56
N LEU A 2 22.05 -7.29 -7.83
CA LEU A 2 23.10 -6.26 -7.67
C LEU A 2 22.85 -4.99 -8.50
N ASN A 3 22.32 -5.10 -9.72
CA ASN A 3 22.05 -3.94 -10.57
C ASN A 3 20.93 -3.02 -10.06
N ALA A 4 19.83 -3.58 -9.51
CA ALA A 4 18.74 -2.76 -8.99
C ALA A 4 19.18 -1.96 -7.74
N LEU A 5 19.92 -2.57 -6.81
CA LEU A 5 20.43 -1.86 -5.63
C LEU A 5 21.46 -0.77 -6.00
N GLY A 6 22.11 -0.89 -7.16
CA GLY A 6 22.98 0.15 -7.70
C GLY A 6 22.25 1.48 -7.91
N LEU A 7 20.96 1.45 -8.25
CA LEU A 7 20.13 2.65 -8.43
C LEU A 7 20.05 3.52 -7.18
N LEU A 8 20.21 2.94 -5.99
CA LEU A 8 20.23 3.69 -4.72
C LEU A 8 21.47 4.60 -4.58
N LYS A 9 22.46 4.49 -5.46
CA LYS A 9 23.62 5.38 -5.54
C LYS A 9 23.48 6.45 -6.62
N GLU A 10 22.45 6.32 -7.47
CA GLU A 10 22.22 7.20 -8.61
C GLU A 10 21.45 8.45 -8.20
N ARG A 11 22.00 9.63 -8.53
CA ARG A 11 21.37 10.93 -8.25
C ARG A 11 20.01 11.10 -8.93
N ARG A 12 19.76 10.39 -10.02
CA ARG A 12 18.48 10.41 -10.74
C ARG A 12 17.37 9.60 -10.06
N PHE A 13 17.71 8.66 -9.14
CA PHE A 13 16.74 7.78 -8.48
C PHE A 13 16.68 7.97 -6.96
N LEU A 14 17.82 8.09 -6.28
CA LEU A 14 17.89 8.16 -4.80
C LEU A 14 16.98 9.23 -4.17
N PRO A 15 16.92 10.49 -4.68
CA PRO A 15 16.05 11.51 -4.08
C PRO A 15 14.57 11.12 -4.14
N LEU A 16 14.11 10.57 -5.26
CA LEU A 16 12.74 10.09 -5.42
C LEU A 16 12.45 8.93 -4.47
N PHE A 17 13.37 7.94 -4.41
CA PHE A 17 13.26 6.79 -3.53
C PHE A 17 13.15 7.22 -2.06
N THR A 18 14.02 8.11 -1.60
CA THR A 18 14.01 8.60 -0.21
C THR A 18 12.75 9.42 0.08
N THR A 19 12.35 10.29 -0.85
CA THR A 19 11.13 11.11 -0.71
C THR A 19 9.88 10.23 -0.56
N GLN A 20 9.74 9.19 -1.37
CA GLN A 20 8.58 8.30 -1.32
C GLN A 20 8.60 7.38 -0.09
N PHE A 21 9.80 6.90 0.32
CA PHE A 21 9.96 6.11 1.54
C PHE A 21 9.54 6.92 2.77
N LEU A 22 10.12 8.13 2.94
CA LEU A 22 9.81 9.01 4.07
C LEU A 22 8.35 9.46 4.07
N GLY A 23 7.74 9.69 2.90
CA GLY A 23 6.32 10.01 2.78
C GLY A 23 5.44 8.85 3.28
N ALA A 24 5.63 7.65 2.75
CA ALA A 24 4.87 6.47 3.16
C ALA A 24 5.10 6.11 4.64
N PHE A 25 6.33 6.29 5.14
CA PHE A 25 6.67 6.12 6.56
C PHE A 25 5.87 7.11 7.44
N ASN A 26 5.92 8.41 7.10
CA ASN A 26 5.28 9.47 7.86
C ASN A 26 3.75 9.34 7.86
N ASP A 27 3.16 9.01 6.71
CA ASP A 27 1.73 8.75 6.58
C ASP A 27 1.26 7.64 7.53
N ASN A 28 1.99 6.54 7.60
CA ASN A 28 1.62 5.41 8.46
C ASN A 28 1.95 5.68 9.93
N LEU A 29 3.06 6.35 10.20
CA LEU A 29 3.40 6.81 11.54
C LEU A 29 2.28 7.70 12.11
N PHE A 30 1.88 8.74 11.40
CA PHE A 30 0.86 9.69 11.88
C PHE A 30 -0.51 9.01 12.01
N LYS A 31 -0.98 8.29 10.98
CA LYS A 31 -2.27 7.60 11.04
C LYS A 31 -2.36 6.62 12.19
N THR A 32 -1.34 5.80 12.39
CA THR A 32 -1.32 4.81 13.46
C THR A 32 -1.21 5.48 14.83
N ALA A 33 -0.35 6.50 14.98
CA ALA A 33 -0.21 7.24 16.23
C ALA A 33 -1.54 7.92 16.63
N MET A 34 -2.23 8.54 15.66
CA MET A 34 -3.54 9.15 15.88
C MET A 34 -4.58 8.13 16.32
N VAL A 35 -4.64 6.96 15.67
CA VAL A 35 -5.58 5.88 16.02
C VAL A 35 -5.29 5.39 17.43
N LEU A 36 -4.03 5.10 17.77
CA LEU A 36 -3.64 4.67 19.11
C LEU A 36 -3.96 5.72 20.16
N PHE A 37 -3.67 6.99 19.87
CA PHE A 37 -3.98 8.09 20.80
C PHE A 37 -5.50 8.21 21.05
N ALA A 38 -6.31 8.20 19.99
CA ALA A 38 -7.77 8.28 20.11
C ALA A 38 -8.35 7.08 20.88
N THR A 39 -7.89 5.86 20.58
CA THR A 39 -8.37 4.62 21.20
C THR A 39 -8.01 4.52 22.68
N TYR A 40 -6.76 4.86 23.04
CA TYR A 40 -6.27 4.62 24.41
C TYR A 40 -6.35 5.84 25.34
N GLN A 41 -6.45 7.06 24.80
CA GLN A 41 -6.44 8.29 25.62
C GLN A 41 -7.72 9.13 25.53
N ILE A 42 -8.54 8.96 24.51
CA ILE A 42 -9.75 9.77 24.33
C ILE A 42 -11.03 8.94 24.53
N TYR A 43 -11.13 7.81 23.81
CA TYR A 43 -12.33 6.99 23.83
C TYR A 43 -12.22 5.87 24.86
N ASN A 44 -13.35 5.63 25.56
CA ASN A 44 -13.52 4.50 26.49
C ASN A 44 -14.71 3.61 26.06
N ASP A 45 -15.17 3.76 24.82
CA ASP A 45 -16.32 3.05 24.27
C ASP A 45 -15.97 2.44 22.93
N ALA A 46 -16.10 1.12 22.80
CA ALA A 46 -15.71 0.36 21.62
C ALA A 46 -16.43 0.82 20.33
N ARG A 47 -17.68 1.33 20.46
CA ARG A 47 -18.45 1.85 19.32
C ARG A 47 -17.86 3.16 18.82
N MET A 48 -17.46 4.07 19.74
CA MET A 48 -16.83 5.34 19.37
C MET A 48 -15.46 5.12 18.73
N GLU A 49 -14.66 4.19 19.26
CA GLU A 49 -13.37 3.77 18.67
C GLU A 49 -13.56 3.23 17.26
N GLN A 50 -14.52 2.33 17.07
CA GLN A 50 -14.83 1.75 15.77
C GLN A 50 -15.30 2.81 14.76
N ASN A 51 -16.16 3.72 15.18
CA ASN A 51 -16.65 4.81 14.33
C ASN A 51 -15.53 5.76 13.92
N PHE A 52 -14.64 6.11 14.85
CA PHE A 52 -13.48 6.95 14.56
C PHE A 52 -12.54 6.27 13.56
N ASN A 53 -12.22 4.99 13.74
CA ASN A 53 -11.36 4.24 12.85
C ASN A 53 -11.97 4.09 11.44
N ALA A 54 -13.29 3.86 11.37
CA ALA A 54 -14.03 3.81 10.11
C ALA A 54 -13.98 5.18 9.38
N LEU A 55 -14.18 6.26 10.11
CA LEU A 55 -14.15 7.63 9.57
C LEU A 55 -12.75 8.02 9.10
N ALA A 56 -11.72 7.71 9.88
CA ALA A 56 -10.33 7.93 9.49
C ALA A 56 -9.95 7.15 8.22
N THR A 57 -10.39 5.89 8.13
CA THR A 57 -10.19 5.06 6.94
C THR A 57 -10.91 5.64 5.72
N ALA A 58 -12.18 6.04 5.88
CA ALA A 58 -12.96 6.66 4.81
C ALA A 58 -12.32 7.95 4.30
N PHE A 59 -11.86 8.83 5.19
CA PHE A 59 -11.16 10.07 4.82
C PHE A 59 -9.82 9.81 4.11
N GLY A 60 -9.14 8.74 4.48
CA GLY A 60 -7.90 8.33 3.78
C GLY A 60 -8.13 7.81 2.36
N ILE A 61 -9.28 7.15 2.11
CA ILE A 61 -9.58 6.49 0.81
C ILE A 61 -10.36 7.40 -0.14
N LEU A 62 -11.29 8.20 0.38
CA LEU A 62 -12.18 9.05 -0.42
C LEU A 62 -11.47 9.90 -1.49
N PRO A 63 -10.33 10.55 -1.21
CA PRO A 63 -9.60 11.32 -2.22
C PRO A 63 -9.15 10.50 -3.42
N PHE A 64 -8.81 9.21 -3.24
CA PHE A 64 -8.40 8.36 -4.35
C PHE A 64 -9.51 8.17 -5.39
N PHE A 65 -10.76 8.04 -4.97
CA PHE A 65 -11.89 7.98 -5.89
C PHE A 65 -12.14 9.32 -6.59
N LEU A 66 -12.07 10.41 -5.83
CA LEU A 66 -12.47 11.72 -6.34
C LEU A 66 -11.37 12.41 -7.15
N LEU A 67 -10.11 12.27 -6.76
CA LEU A 67 -9.03 13.12 -7.25
C LEU A 67 -7.96 12.39 -8.09
N SER A 68 -7.96 11.04 -8.17
CA SER A 68 -6.92 10.31 -8.93
C SER A 68 -6.88 10.70 -10.40
N ALA A 69 -8.04 10.86 -11.05
CA ALA A 69 -8.08 11.27 -12.45
C ALA A 69 -7.52 12.69 -12.66
N LEU A 70 -7.81 13.61 -11.74
CA LEU A 70 -7.25 14.96 -11.75
C LEU A 70 -5.73 14.91 -11.54
N SER A 71 -5.28 14.13 -10.56
CA SER A 71 -3.86 13.93 -10.27
C SER A 71 -3.10 13.43 -11.51
N GLY A 72 -3.60 12.40 -12.18
CA GLY A 72 -2.99 11.85 -13.40
C GLY A 72 -2.90 12.88 -14.53
N GLN A 73 -3.99 13.64 -14.78
CA GLN A 73 -4.01 14.70 -15.78
C GLN A 73 -2.99 15.82 -15.47
N LEU A 74 -2.89 16.23 -14.22
CA LEU A 74 -1.91 17.25 -13.81
C LEU A 74 -0.48 16.76 -13.95
N ALA A 75 -0.22 15.50 -13.59
CA ALA A 75 1.10 14.90 -13.69
C ALA A 75 1.58 14.69 -15.14
N ASP A 76 0.65 14.50 -16.11
CA ASP A 76 0.99 14.44 -17.53
C ASP A 76 1.08 15.86 -18.17
N THR A 77 0.47 16.87 -17.55
CA THR A 77 0.43 18.24 -18.07
C THR A 77 1.59 19.10 -17.56
N TYR A 78 2.06 18.87 -16.33
CA TYR A 78 3.09 19.67 -15.68
C TYR A 78 4.33 18.84 -15.35
N ASP A 79 5.42 19.52 -14.98
CA ASP A 79 6.64 18.88 -14.49
C ASP A 79 6.35 18.08 -13.21
N LYS A 80 6.60 16.78 -13.26
CA LYS A 80 6.32 15.83 -12.16
C LYS A 80 7.11 16.15 -10.90
N ALA A 81 8.38 16.58 -11.06
CA ALA A 81 9.20 16.97 -9.92
C ALA A 81 8.66 18.23 -9.23
N ARG A 82 8.09 19.19 -10.02
CA ARG A 82 7.45 20.36 -9.46
C ARG A 82 6.20 19.99 -8.65
N ILE A 83 5.38 19.06 -9.15
CA ILE A 83 4.20 18.58 -8.40
C ILE A 83 4.65 17.88 -7.12
N ILE A 84 5.68 17.03 -7.15
CA ILE A 84 6.25 16.39 -5.95
C ILE A 84 6.61 17.43 -4.90
N ARG A 85 7.30 18.52 -5.28
CA ARG A 85 7.70 19.59 -4.36
C ARG A 85 6.50 20.28 -3.73
N ILE A 86 5.45 20.60 -4.51
CA ILE A 86 4.20 21.19 -4.02
C ILE A 86 3.51 20.26 -3.03
N VAL A 87 3.37 18.99 -3.40
CA VAL A 87 2.73 17.96 -2.59
C VAL A 87 3.49 17.75 -1.26
N LYS A 88 4.83 17.73 -1.29
CA LYS A 88 5.65 17.60 -0.08
C LYS A 88 5.62 18.86 0.78
N THR A 89 5.44 20.05 0.20
CA THR A 89 5.20 21.29 0.95
C THR A 89 3.84 21.22 1.65
N ALA A 90 2.80 20.74 0.97
CA ALA A 90 1.49 20.52 1.57
C ALA A 90 1.53 19.50 2.71
N GLU A 91 2.36 18.44 2.62
CA GLU A 91 2.54 17.48 3.70
C GLU A 91 3.02 18.12 4.99
N ILE A 92 3.95 19.09 4.94
CA ILE A 92 4.39 19.82 6.14
C ILE A 92 3.20 20.53 6.79
N LEU A 93 2.36 21.23 6.01
CA LEU A 93 1.18 21.91 6.53
C LEU A 93 0.17 20.91 7.13
N ILE A 94 -0.05 19.77 6.47
CA ILE A 94 -0.92 18.71 6.97
C ILE A 94 -0.40 18.17 8.31
N MET A 95 0.92 17.94 8.42
CA MET A 95 1.54 17.47 9.66
C MET A 95 1.46 18.50 10.78
N ILE A 96 1.57 19.80 10.47
CA ILE A 96 1.35 20.89 11.44
C ILE A 96 -0.10 20.84 11.98
N VAL A 97 -1.09 20.72 11.09
CA VAL A 97 -2.51 20.61 11.48
C VAL A 97 -2.76 19.37 12.33
N GLY A 98 -2.23 18.23 11.91
CA GLY A 98 -2.36 16.96 12.63
C GLY A 98 -1.69 16.99 14.01
N SER A 99 -0.49 17.57 14.08
CA SER A 99 0.25 17.78 15.33
C SER A 99 -0.47 18.72 16.27
N ALA A 100 -1.01 19.84 15.77
CA ALA A 100 -1.85 20.72 16.56
C ALA A 100 -3.08 19.99 17.09
N GLY A 101 -3.73 19.15 16.26
CA GLY A 101 -4.86 18.33 16.68
C GLY A 101 -4.49 17.38 17.82
N LEU A 102 -3.34 16.71 17.74
CA LEU A 102 -2.85 15.81 18.76
C LEU A 102 -2.59 16.55 20.10
N LEU A 103 -1.90 17.67 20.06
CA LEU A 103 -1.58 18.47 21.26
C LEU A 103 -2.85 19.09 21.89
N ILE A 104 -3.78 19.60 21.07
CA ILE A 104 -5.05 20.16 21.55
C ILE A 104 -5.90 19.08 22.20
N ALA A 105 -5.97 17.88 21.62
CA ALA A 105 -6.65 16.74 22.23
C ALA A 105 -6.00 16.32 23.55
N HIS A 106 -4.66 16.28 23.59
CA HIS A 106 -3.90 15.97 24.80
C HIS A 106 -4.12 17.01 25.90
N ALA A 107 -4.32 18.28 25.55
CA ALA A 107 -4.67 19.35 26.49
C ALA A 107 -6.14 19.30 26.99
N GLY A 108 -6.91 18.29 26.61
CA GLY A 108 -8.30 18.08 27.07
C GLY A 108 -9.40 18.59 26.14
N TYR A 109 -9.05 19.24 25.03
CA TYR A 109 -10.01 19.72 24.02
C TYR A 109 -10.24 18.65 22.94
N SER A 110 -10.70 17.46 23.34
CA SER A 110 -10.76 16.25 22.49
C SER A 110 -11.55 16.46 21.22
N THR A 111 -12.69 17.15 21.23
CA THR A 111 -13.53 17.36 20.03
C THR A 111 -12.80 18.14 18.94
N VAL A 112 -12.13 19.24 19.30
CA VAL A 112 -11.39 20.06 18.36
C VAL A 112 -10.15 19.30 17.87
N GLY A 113 -9.44 18.64 18.78
CA GLY A 113 -8.26 17.85 18.45
C GLY A 113 -8.57 16.72 17.47
N ILE A 114 -9.65 15.96 17.68
CA ILE A 114 -10.12 14.91 16.80
C ILE A 114 -10.47 15.47 15.40
N ALA A 115 -11.19 16.59 15.35
CA ALA A 115 -11.55 17.21 14.08
C ALA A 115 -10.31 17.62 13.27
N LEU A 116 -9.29 18.19 13.91
CA LEU A 116 -8.01 18.54 13.25
C LEU A 116 -7.22 17.30 12.82
N MET A 117 -7.18 16.25 13.63
CA MET A 117 -6.53 14.98 13.26
C MET A 117 -7.21 14.33 12.04
N LEU A 118 -8.54 14.29 12.02
CA LEU A 118 -9.30 13.77 10.87
C LEU A 118 -9.11 14.63 9.61
N LEU A 119 -9.05 15.96 9.77
CA LEU A 119 -8.72 16.88 8.68
C LEU A 119 -7.32 16.60 8.12
N ALA A 120 -6.35 16.32 8.99
CA ALA A 120 -5.01 15.94 8.57
C ALA A 120 -5.02 14.59 7.82
N VAL A 121 -5.79 13.59 8.26
CA VAL A 121 -5.93 12.31 7.53
C VAL A 121 -6.56 12.51 6.16
N LEU A 122 -7.58 13.35 6.04
CA LEU A 122 -8.14 13.74 4.74
C LEU A 122 -7.07 14.41 3.86
N GLY A 123 -6.30 15.31 4.43
CA GLY A 123 -5.16 15.96 3.77
C GLY A 123 -4.12 14.96 3.29
N LEU A 124 -3.76 13.95 4.11
CA LEU A 124 -2.87 12.85 3.73
C LEU A 124 -3.45 12.00 2.60
N GLY A 125 -4.75 11.73 2.62
CA GLY A 125 -5.43 11.05 1.51
C GLY A 125 -5.30 11.83 0.20
N ILE A 126 -5.47 13.15 0.24
CA ILE A 126 -5.28 14.04 -0.92
C ILE A 126 -3.80 14.00 -1.35
N HIS A 127 -2.86 14.20 -0.43
CA HIS A 127 -1.42 14.12 -0.67
C HIS A 127 -1.03 12.81 -1.38
N SER A 128 -1.44 11.68 -0.82
CA SER A 128 -1.13 10.36 -1.36
C SER A 128 -1.78 10.12 -2.73
N THR A 129 -2.97 10.68 -2.99
CA THR A 129 -3.64 10.62 -4.29
C THR A 129 -2.85 11.37 -5.37
N PHE A 130 -2.25 12.51 -5.06
CA PHE A 130 -1.43 13.25 -6.02
C PHE A 130 -0.04 12.65 -6.18
N PHE A 131 0.56 12.13 -5.13
CA PHE A 131 1.88 11.52 -5.17
C PHE A 131 1.88 10.14 -5.84
N GLY A 132 0.83 9.34 -5.62
CA GLY A 132 0.73 7.94 -6.05
C GLY A 132 1.01 7.70 -7.54
N PRO A 133 0.30 8.36 -8.48
CA PRO A 133 0.58 8.20 -9.90
C PRO A 133 1.99 8.66 -10.30
N ILE A 134 2.48 9.72 -9.68
CA ILE A 134 3.76 10.35 -10.04
C ILE A 134 4.95 9.45 -9.69
N LYS A 135 4.93 8.78 -8.53
CA LYS A 135 6.05 7.94 -8.09
C LYS A 135 6.40 6.81 -9.06
N TYR A 136 5.42 6.34 -9.84
CA TYR A 136 5.63 5.35 -10.91
C TYR A 136 5.84 6.00 -12.27
N ALA A 137 5.03 7.02 -12.60
CA ALA A 137 5.09 7.67 -13.92
C ALA A 137 6.40 8.42 -14.19
N ILE A 138 7.15 8.77 -13.15
CA ILE A 138 8.45 9.43 -13.28
C ILE A 138 9.57 8.43 -13.59
N LEU A 139 9.42 7.14 -13.23
CA LEU A 139 10.46 6.13 -13.39
C LEU A 139 10.93 5.98 -14.85
N PRO A 140 10.05 5.83 -15.85
CA PRO A 140 10.47 5.71 -17.25
C PRO A 140 11.13 6.99 -17.81
N GLN A 141 11.03 8.13 -17.11
CA GLN A 141 11.69 9.37 -17.50
C GLN A 141 13.11 9.48 -16.93
N HIS A 142 13.35 8.88 -15.76
CA HIS A 142 14.62 8.97 -15.04
C HIS A 142 15.48 7.72 -15.18
N LEU A 143 14.91 6.59 -15.56
CA LEU A 143 15.58 5.30 -15.66
C LEU A 143 15.65 4.84 -17.12
N HIS A 144 16.66 4.03 -17.44
CA HIS A 144 16.72 3.30 -18.70
C HIS A 144 15.68 2.17 -18.70
N GLU A 145 15.30 1.69 -19.89
CA GLU A 145 14.23 0.67 -20.02
C GLU A 145 14.51 -0.61 -19.23
N ASP A 146 15.77 -1.06 -19.22
CA ASP A 146 16.23 -2.22 -18.45
C ASP A 146 16.30 -2.00 -16.94
N GLU A 147 16.22 -0.75 -16.49
CA GLU A 147 16.23 -0.39 -15.06
C GLU A 147 14.82 -0.18 -14.48
N VAL A 148 13.80 0.04 -15.32
CA VAL A 148 12.44 0.40 -14.85
C VAL A 148 11.85 -0.69 -13.96
N LEU A 149 12.03 -1.96 -14.32
CA LEU A 149 11.55 -3.07 -13.49
C LEU A 149 12.21 -3.08 -12.11
N GLY A 150 13.55 -2.91 -12.07
CA GLY A 150 14.30 -2.83 -10.81
C GLY A 150 13.92 -1.64 -9.96
N GLY A 151 13.77 -0.47 -10.58
CA GLY A 151 13.32 0.76 -9.92
C GLY A 151 11.90 0.63 -9.35
N THR A 152 10.97 0.02 -10.10
CA THR A 152 9.61 -0.27 -9.64
C THR A 152 9.62 -1.22 -8.44
N GLY A 153 10.42 -2.30 -8.51
CA GLY A 153 10.56 -3.24 -7.41
C GLY A 153 11.11 -2.60 -6.14
N LEU A 154 12.10 -1.70 -6.26
CA LEU A 154 12.64 -0.95 -5.13
C LEU A 154 11.60 0.01 -4.53
N VAL A 155 10.83 0.71 -5.36
CA VAL A 155 9.75 1.60 -4.90
C VAL A 155 8.67 0.83 -4.15
N GLU A 156 8.26 -0.34 -4.65
CA GLU A 156 7.31 -1.22 -3.96
C GLU A 156 7.86 -1.75 -2.65
N ALA A 157 9.07 -2.32 -2.67
CA ALA A 157 9.73 -2.82 -1.46
C ALA A 157 9.84 -1.73 -0.38
N ALA A 158 10.28 -0.53 -0.79
CA ALA A 158 10.38 0.63 0.10
C ALA A 158 9.02 1.06 0.66
N THR A 159 7.95 0.99 -0.13
CA THR A 159 6.59 1.31 0.32
C THR A 159 6.16 0.37 1.46
N TYR A 160 6.31 -0.95 1.30
CA TYR A 160 5.95 -1.91 2.35
C TYR A 160 6.83 -1.79 3.60
N LEU A 161 8.15 -1.60 3.44
CA LEU A 161 9.05 -1.36 4.55
C LEU A 161 8.73 -0.05 5.29
N ALA A 162 8.32 0.99 4.58
CA ALA A 162 7.91 2.26 5.15
C ALA A 162 6.61 2.12 5.95
N ILE A 163 5.60 1.41 5.41
CA ILE A 163 4.36 1.11 6.11
C ILE A 163 4.65 0.38 7.43
N LEU A 164 5.44 -0.69 7.36
CA LEU A 164 5.82 -1.46 8.54
C LEU A 164 6.55 -0.60 9.57
N SER A 165 7.63 0.05 9.16
CA SER A 165 8.48 0.81 10.09
C SER A 165 7.74 2.03 10.68
N GLY A 166 6.88 2.70 9.90
CA GLY A 166 6.01 3.77 10.39
C GLY A 166 5.01 3.28 11.44
N THR A 167 4.36 2.15 11.17
CA THR A 167 3.41 1.53 12.12
C THR A 167 4.11 1.09 13.41
N VAL A 168 5.26 0.44 13.32
CA VAL A 168 6.03 0.01 14.50
C VAL A 168 6.51 1.23 15.30
N MET A 169 7.01 2.25 14.64
CA MET A 169 7.44 3.49 15.29
C MET A 169 6.26 4.17 16.02
N ALA A 170 5.06 4.19 15.43
CA ALA A 170 3.87 4.72 16.11
C ALA A 170 3.57 3.98 17.41
N GLY A 171 3.68 2.65 17.43
CA GLY A 171 3.52 1.85 18.65
C GLY A 171 4.55 2.16 19.74
N VAL A 172 5.80 2.44 19.35
CA VAL A 172 6.86 2.87 20.28
C VAL A 172 6.55 4.26 20.83
N LEU A 173 6.20 5.21 19.94
CA LEU A 173 5.93 6.60 20.30
C LEU A 173 4.64 6.76 21.14
N ALA A 174 3.66 5.86 21.01
CA ALA A 174 2.44 5.88 21.79
C ALA A 174 2.68 5.75 23.31
N LYS A 175 3.86 5.24 23.70
CA LYS A 175 4.28 5.13 25.12
C LYS A 175 5.04 6.36 25.62
N LEU A 176 5.30 7.33 24.76
CA LEU A 176 6.05 8.55 25.04
C LEU A 176 5.10 9.77 25.05
N PRO A 177 5.53 10.92 25.59
CA PRO A 177 4.75 12.15 25.51
C PRO A 177 4.34 12.51 24.07
N ALA A 178 3.15 13.08 23.88
CA ALA A 178 2.60 13.42 22.56
C ALA A 178 3.54 14.33 21.75
N GLU A 179 4.28 15.19 22.43
CA GLU A 179 5.27 16.11 21.84
C GLU A 179 6.37 15.36 21.07
N VAL A 180 6.75 14.17 21.52
CA VAL A 180 7.77 13.35 20.84
C VAL A 180 7.24 12.87 19.49
N THR A 181 5.97 12.45 19.43
CA THR A 181 5.30 12.11 18.17
C THR A 181 5.24 13.31 17.23
N VAL A 182 4.90 14.49 17.75
CA VAL A 182 4.85 15.75 16.98
C VAL A 182 6.22 16.07 16.38
N VAL A 183 7.28 16.04 17.18
CA VAL A 183 8.65 16.29 16.71
C VAL A 183 9.05 15.26 15.64
N ALA A 184 8.72 13.98 15.84
CA ALA A 184 9.05 12.92 14.89
C ALA A 184 8.37 13.15 13.52
N VAL A 185 7.04 13.35 13.47
CA VAL A 185 6.31 13.51 12.20
C VAL A 185 6.73 14.78 11.46
N LEU A 186 6.97 15.88 12.18
CA LEU A 186 7.41 17.15 11.56
C LEU A 186 8.85 17.04 11.04
N THR A 187 9.74 16.39 11.77
CA THR A 187 11.12 16.17 11.32
C THR A 187 11.15 15.30 10.06
N ILE A 188 10.39 14.21 10.02
CA ILE A 188 10.32 13.32 8.86
C ILE A 188 9.71 14.04 7.66
N ALA A 189 8.65 14.83 7.85
CA ALA A 189 8.05 15.65 6.80
C ALA A 189 9.08 16.65 6.23
N LEU A 190 9.85 17.31 7.10
CA LEU A 190 10.88 18.26 6.69
C LEU A 190 12.01 17.59 5.90
N VAL A 191 12.53 16.45 6.39
CA VAL A 191 13.55 15.68 5.67
C VAL A 191 13.02 15.19 4.33
N GLY A 192 11.78 14.68 4.28
CA GLY A 192 11.11 14.27 3.05
C GLY A 192 10.93 15.42 2.07
N TRP A 193 10.64 16.63 2.55
CA TRP A 193 10.59 17.85 1.73
C TRP A 193 11.97 18.22 1.18
N LEU A 194 13.02 18.18 2.01
CA LEU A 194 14.39 18.47 1.57
C LEU A 194 14.83 17.49 0.47
N THR A 195 14.55 16.21 0.61
CA THR A 195 14.86 15.22 -0.43
C THR A 195 14.05 15.44 -1.71
N ALA A 196 12.80 15.91 -1.60
CA ALA A 196 11.97 16.25 -2.76
C ALA A 196 12.53 17.42 -3.58
N MET A 197 13.23 18.36 -2.93
CA MET A 197 13.92 19.45 -3.65
C MET A 197 15.05 18.93 -4.55
N LEU A 198 15.62 17.78 -4.23
CA LEU A 198 16.72 17.15 -4.98
C LEU A 198 16.22 16.26 -6.14
N VAL A 199 14.91 16.00 -6.24
CA VAL A 199 14.36 15.20 -7.34
C VAL A 199 14.60 15.93 -8.66
N PRO A 200 15.26 15.27 -9.65
CA PRO A 200 15.54 15.91 -10.94
C PRO A 200 14.26 16.29 -11.68
N ALA A 201 14.34 17.30 -12.55
CA ALA A 201 13.21 17.73 -13.36
C ALA A 201 12.69 16.60 -14.23
N ALA A 202 11.37 16.50 -14.33
CA ALA A 202 10.66 15.55 -15.17
C ALA A 202 9.56 16.28 -15.96
N PRO A 203 9.96 17.08 -16.98
CA PRO A 203 9.06 17.96 -17.71
C PRO A 203 8.00 17.12 -18.45
N ARG A 204 6.91 17.77 -18.82
CA ARG A 204 5.91 17.14 -19.67
C ARG A 204 6.55 16.72 -21.01
N LEU A 205 6.11 15.62 -21.54
CA LEU A 205 6.58 15.10 -22.85
C LEU A 205 5.54 15.23 -23.96
N GLY A 206 4.26 15.29 -23.61
CA GLY A 206 3.14 15.41 -24.54
C GLY A 206 2.56 16.84 -24.69
N PRO A 207 1.52 16.99 -25.51
CA PRO A 207 0.80 18.26 -25.68
C PRO A 207 0.13 18.68 -24.36
N MET A 208 -0.19 19.99 -24.27
CA MET A 208 -0.92 20.50 -23.11
C MET A 208 -2.37 19.97 -23.12
N LEU A 209 -2.73 19.23 -22.08
CA LEU A 209 -4.09 18.69 -21.95
C LEU A 209 -5.03 19.74 -21.38
N LYS A 210 -6.29 19.72 -21.83
CA LYS A 210 -7.37 20.42 -21.14
C LYS A 210 -7.73 19.64 -19.89
N VAL A 211 -7.26 20.09 -18.73
CA VAL A 211 -7.54 19.45 -17.46
C VAL A 211 -9.02 19.59 -17.12
N SER A 212 -9.68 18.48 -16.84
CA SER A 212 -11.08 18.46 -16.40
C SER A 212 -11.14 18.41 -14.87
N TYR A 213 -11.77 19.41 -14.28
CA TYR A 213 -11.91 19.54 -12.82
C TYR A 213 -13.16 18.82 -12.26
N ASN A 214 -14.01 18.25 -13.11
CA ASN A 214 -15.15 17.45 -12.64
C ASN A 214 -14.65 16.03 -12.25
N PRO A 215 -14.66 15.65 -10.96
CA PRO A 215 -14.05 14.41 -10.49
C PRO A 215 -14.67 13.16 -11.12
N LEU A 216 -16.01 13.09 -11.15
CA LEU A 216 -16.71 11.89 -11.60
C LEU A 216 -16.57 11.67 -13.10
N SER A 217 -16.79 12.73 -13.90
CA SER A 217 -16.66 12.63 -15.36
C SER A 217 -15.21 12.39 -15.79
N SER A 218 -14.25 12.96 -15.07
CA SER A 218 -12.82 12.72 -15.30
C SER A 218 -12.42 11.30 -14.99
N SER A 219 -12.83 10.75 -13.84
CA SER A 219 -12.57 9.38 -13.45
C SER A 219 -13.15 8.40 -14.46
N TRP A 220 -14.42 8.59 -14.85
CA TRP A 220 -15.03 7.75 -15.87
C TRP A 220 -14.28 7.80 -17.20
N ARG A 221 -13.92 9.00 -17.67
CA ARG A 221 -13.21 9.18 -18.94
C ARG A 221 -11.83 8.55 -18.91
N VAL A 222 -11.06 8.78 -17.86
CA VAL A 222 -9.70 8.25 -17.73
C VAL A 222 -9.73 6.72 -17.62
N VAL A 223 -10.59 6.16 -16.77
CA VAL A 223 -10.76 4.71 -16.64
C VAL A 223 -11.25 4.09 -17.94
N SER A 224 -12.33 4.64 -18.55
CA SER A 224 -12.89 4.13 -19.80
C SER A 224 -11.85 4.13 -20.92
N ALA A 225 -11.15 5.24 -21.14
CA ALA A 225 -10.12 5.34 -22.18
C ALA A 225 -8.99 4.31 -21.98
N THR A 226 -8.53 4.13 -20.74
CA THR A 226 -7.45 3.20 -20.40
C THR A 226 -7.90 1.74 -20.53
N MET A 227 -9.12 1.43 -20.08
CA MET A 227 -9.68 0.06 -20.10
C MET A 227 -10.09 -0.42 -21.50
N HIS A 228 -10.19 0.47 -22.50
CA HIS A 228 -10.40 0.07 -23.89
C HIS A 228 -9.13 -0.52 -24.56
N ILE A 229 -7.96 -0.34 -23.97
CA ILE A 229 -6.71 -0.91 -24.47
C ILE A 229 -6.55 -2.30 -23.83
N PRO A 230 -6.64 -3.42 -24.62
CA PRO A 230 -6.71 -4.77 -24.05
C PRO A 230 -5.54 -5.11 -23.12
N ARG A 231 -4.32 -4.67 -23.46
CA ARG A 231 -3.12 -4.88 -22.64
C ARG A 231 -3.21 -4.18 -21.29
N LEU A 232 -3.65 -2.91 -21.28
CA LEU A 232 -3.84 -2.14 -20.05
C LEU A 232 -5.00 -2.70 -19.22
N PHE A 233 -6.09 -3.10 -19.85
CA PHE A 233 -7.21 -3.77 -19.18
C PHE A 233 -6.74 -5.00 -18.39
N MET A 234 -5.99 -5.91 -19.05
CA MET A 234 -5.48 -7.12 -18.41
C MET A 234 -4.54 -6.79 -17.24
N ALA A 235 -3.60 -5.85 -17.45
CA ALA A 235 -2.66 -5.43 -16.41
C ALA A 235 -3.37 -4.79 -15.22
N ILE A 236 -4.28 -3.85 -15.45
CA ILE A 236 -5.03 -3.16 -14.39
C ILE A 236 -5.90 -4.14 -13.61
N CYS A 237 -6.64 -5.03 -14.30
CA CYS A 237 -7.44 -6.04 -13.62
C CYS A 237 -6.58 -6.99 -12.77
N ALA A 238 -5.42 -7.45 -13.28
CA ALA A 238 -4.51 -8.30 -12.53
C ALA A 238 -3.92 -7.58 -11.29
N ILE A 239 -3.51 -6.33 -11.43
CA ILE A 239 -3.05 -5.49 -10.30
C ILE A 239 -4.19 -5.29 -9.29
N SER A 240 -5.41 -5.01 -9.76
CA SER A 240 -6.58 -4.80 -8.90
C SER A 240 -6.96 -6.05 -8.12
N PHE A 241 -6.81 -7.24 -8.70
CA PHE A 241 -6.94 -8.50 -7.98
C PHE A 241 -5.91 -8.61 -6.85
N PHE A 242 -4.63 -8.26 -7.09
CA PHE A 242 -3.61 -8.27 -6.05
C PHE A 242 -3.99 -7.35 -4.87
N TRP A 243 -4.40 -6.12 -5.15
CA TRP A 243 -4.81 -5.19 -4.09
C TRP A 243 -6.07 -5.64 -3.37
N SER A 244 -7.04 -6.23 -4.07
CA SER A 244 -8.23 -6.82 -3.46
C SER A 244 -7.87 -8.00 -2.56
N MET A 245 -6.97 -8.90 -3.00
CA MET A 245 -6.44 -10.00 -2.19
C MET A 245 -5.72 -9.47 -0.95
N GLY A 246 -4.88 -8.43 -1.10
CA GLY A 246 -4.22 -7.77 0.02
C GLY A 246 -5.21 -7.18 1.04
N ALA A 247 -6.28 -6.53 0.57
CA ALA A 247 -7.35 -6.02 1.44
C ALA A 247 -8.05 -7.14 2.21
N VAL A 248 -8.36 -8.26 1.56
CA VAL A 248 -8.93 -9.46 2.21
C VAL A 248 -8.01 -9.96 3.32
N LEU A 249 -6.71 -10.10 3.05
CA LEU A 249 -5.72 -10.58 4.02
C LEU A 249 -5.61 -9.64 5.23
N ILE A 250 -5.52 -8.34 5.00
CA ILE A 250 -5.42 -7.33 6.08
C ILE A 250 -6.65 -7.38 7.00
N VAL A 251 -7.85 -7.55 6.44
CA VAL A 251 -9.09 -7.62 7.23
C VAL A 251 -9.19 -8.93 8.00
N VAL A 252 -8.77 -10.06 7.41
CA VAL A 252 -8.90 -11.40 8.00
C VAL A 252 -7.81 -11.70 9.02
N PHE A 253 -6.58 -11.19 8.85
CA PHE A 253 -5.45 -11.56 9.71
C PHE A 253 -5.66 -11.30 11.21
N PRO A 254 -6.14 -10.13 11.69
CA PRO A 254 -6.34 -9.93 13.12
C PRO A 254 -7.30 -10.94 13.75
N ALA A 255 -8.43 -11.20 13.07
CA ALA A 255 -9.42 -12.17 13.54
C ALA A 255 -8.86 -13.61 13.50
N LEU A 256 -8.10 -13.97 12.48
CA LEU A 256 -7.47 -15.27 12.33
C LEU A 256 -6.41 -15.50 13.41
N VAL A 257 -5.54 -14.53 13.67
CA VAL A 257 -4.50 -14.65 14.70
C VAL A 257 -5.13 -14.79 16.08
N LYS A 258 -6.12 -13.98 16.40
CA LYS A 258 -6.77 -14.02 17.72
C LYS A 258 -7.62 -15.27 17.94
N ASN A 259 -8.51 -15.57 16.99
CA ASN A 259 -9.57 -16.56 17.21
C ASN A 259 -9.19 -17.97 16.74
N VAL A 260 -8.26 -18.10 15.78
CA VAL A 260 -7.83 -19.41 15.24
C VAL A 260 -6.46 -19.80 15.80
N LEU A 261 -5.47 -18.91 15.65
CA LEU A 261 -4.13 -19.16 16.18
C LEU A 261 -4.03 -18.93 17.70
N THR A 262 -5.08 -18.43 18.33
CA THR A 262 -5.14 -18.11 19.78
C THR A 262 -3.90 -17.35 20.25
N ALA A 263 -3.52 -16.32 19.48
CA ALA A 263 -2.32 -15.54 19.72
C ALA A 263 -2.66 -14.06 19.99
N ASP A 264 -1.73 -13.36 20.63
CA ASP A 264 -1.91 -12.00 21.09
C ASP A 264 -1.66 -10.94 19.98
N GLU A 265 -1.77 -9.67 20.34
CA GLU A 265 -1.54 -8.53 19.44
C GLU A 265 -0.09 -8.45 18.95
N ALA A 266 0.87 -8.93 19.74
CA ALA A 266 2.27 -8.93 19.35
C ALA A 266 2.52 -9.93 18.21
N VAL A 267 1.88 -11.09 18.24
CA VAL A 267 1.90 -12.06 17.12
C VAL A 267 1.17 -11.51 15.89
N THR A 268 0.05 -10.79 16.08
CA THR A 268 -0.64 -10.12 14.97
C THR A 268 0.30 -9.11 14.27
N THR A 269 1.01 -8.31 15.06
CA THR A 269 2.00 -7.36 14.55
C THR A 269 3.14 -8.07 13.83
N LEU A 270 3.63 -9.20 14.37
CA LEU A 270 4.65 -10.02 13.73
C LEU A 270 4.19 -10.55 12.36
N VAL A 271 2.95 -11.04 12.26
CA VAL A 271 2.35 -11.54 11.01
C VAL A 271 2.29 -10.44 9.95
N ILE A 272 1.83 -9.24 10.31
CA ILE A 272 1.78 -8.08 9.40
C ILE A 272 3.18 -7.64 8.98
N ALA A 273 4.13 -7.64 9.93
CA ALA A 273 5.52 -7.32 9.68
C ALA A 273 6.17 -8.28 8.67
N LEU A 274 6.01 -9.57 8.90
CA LEU A 274 6.54 -10.61 8.02
C LEU A 274 5.92 -10.56 6.63
N PHE A 275 4.62 -10.28 6.53
CA PHE A 275 3.95 -10.08 5.25
C PHE A 275 4.58 -8.90 4.49
N SER A 276 4.78 -7.77 5.13
CA SER A 276 5.41 -6.58 4.51
C SER A 276 6.84 -6.87 4.04
N ILE A 277 7.65 -7.55 4.87
CA ILE A 277 9.01 -7.97 4.53
C ILE A 277 9.00 -8.96 3.34
N GLY A 278 8.08 -9.92 3.34
CA GLY A 278 7.94 -10.90 2.26
C GLY A 278 7.62 -10.23 0.92
N VAL A 279 6.66 -9.30 0.91
CA VAL A 279 6.34 -8.54 -0.32
C VAL A 279 7.56 -7.75 -0.79
N ALA A 280 8.30 -7.10 0.11
CA ALA A 280 9.52 -6.38 -0.25
C ALA A 280 10.59 -7.30 -0.87
N ILE A 281 10.81 -8.48 -0.29
CA ILE A 281 11.73 -9.49 -0.84
C ILE A 281 11.28 -9.93 -2.24
N GLY A 282 10.01 -10.27 -2.42
CA GLY A 282 9.44 -10.68 -3.69
C GLY A 282 9.55 -9.60 -4.77
N SER A 283 9.30 -8.35 -4.38
CA SER A 283 9.39 -7.19 -5.26
C SER A 283 10.79 -6.95 -5.84
N VAL A 284 11.83 -7.26 -5.06
CA VAL A 284 13.22 -7.16 -5.53
C VAL A 284 13.66 -8.43 -6.25
N ALA A 285 13.24 -9.61 -5.78
CA ALA A 285 13.65 -10.89 -6.33
C ALA A 285 13.19 -11.10 -7.78
N ILE A 286 12.01 -10.62 -8.16
CA ILE A 286 11.48 -10.77 -9.53
C ILE A 286 12.35 -10.08 -10.58
N ASN A 287 13.00 -8.97 -10.23
CA ASN A 287 13.93 -8.29 -11.13
C ASN A 287 15.11 -9.18 -11.50
N ALA A 288 15.64 -9.96 -10.55
CA ALA A 288 16.73 -10.90 -10.80
C ALA A 288 16.30 -12.05 -11.73
N LEU A 289 15.06 -12.54 -11.57
CA LEU A 289 14.51 -13.63 -12.40
C LEU A 289 14.25 -13.17 -13.84
N LEU A 290 13.85 -11.92 -14.04
CA LEU A 290 13.56 -11.34 -15.35
C LEU A 290 14.78 -10.67 -16.00
N GLY A 291 15.93 -10.64 -15.32
CA GLY A 291 17.16 -10.05 -15.87
C GLY A 291 17.03 -8.56 -16.22
N GLY A 292 16.14 -7.82 -15.53
CA GLY A 292 15.86 -6.41 -15.80
C GLY A 292 14.80 -6.15 -16.87
N HIS A 293 14.37 -7.17 -17.63
CA HIS A 293 13.36 -7.01 -18.68
C HIS A 293 11.96 -6.93 -18.11
N THR A 294 11.15 -6.00 -18.59
CA THR A 294 9.74 -5.90 -18.24
C THR A 294 8.95 -6.98 -18.98
N SER A 295 8.54 -8.03 -18.28
CA SER A 295 7.78 -9.16 -18.83
C SER A 295 6.81 -9.71 -17.78
N ALA A 296 5.61 -10.13 -18.22
CA ALA A 296 4.63 -10.80 -17.39
C ALA A 296 4.87 -12.32 -17.24
N LYS A 297 5.97 -12.86 -17.78
CA LYS A 297 6.28 -14.30 -17.88
C LYS A 297 6.08 -15.08 -16.57
N TYR A 298 6.55 -14.55 -15.45
CA TYR A 298 6.47 -15.23 -14.15
C TYR A 298 5.25 -14.80 -13.30
N ALA A 299 4.46 -13.84 -13.74
CA ALA A 299 3.30 -13.37 -12.98
C ALA A 299 2.22 -14.46 -12.80
N PRO A 300 1.83 -15.26 -13.82
CA PRO A 300 0.85 -16.32 -13.63
C PRO A 300 1.29 -17.38 -12.60
N GLN A 301 2.55 -17.80 -12.68
CA GLN A 301 3.10 -18.81 -11.77
C GLN A 301 3.17 -18.27 -10.34
N SER A 302 3.56 -17.00 -10.18
CA SER A 302 3.68 -16.36 -8.87
C SER A 302 2.32 -16.29 -8.16
N VAL A 303 1.25 -15.88 -8.84
CA VAL A 303 -0.07 -15.77 -8.22
C VAL A 303 -0.72 -17.15 -7.96
N ILE A 304 -0.45 -18.16 -8.78
CA ILE A 304 -0.87 -19.54 -8.50
C ILE A 304 -0.13 -20.08 -7.29
N ALA A 305 1.20 -19.89 -7.22
CA ALA A 305 1.99 -20.30 -6.05
C ALA A 305 1.47 -19.59 -4.78
N MET A 306 1.12 -18.30 -4.86
CA MET A 306 0.49 -17.57 -3.77
C MET A 306 -0.83 -18.25 -3.33
N GLY A 307 -1.72 -18.57 -4.27
CA GLY A 307 -2.99 -19.25 -3.98
C GLY A 307 -2.79 -20.62 -3.32
N LEU A 308 -1.84 -21.41 -3.80
CA LEU A 308 -1.49 -22.71 -3.19
C LEU A 308 -0.94 -22.55 -1.77
N CYS A 309 -0.09 -21.54 -1.53
CA CYS A 309 0.40 -21.22 -0.19
C CYS A 309 -0.73 -20.78 0.74
N VAL A 310 -1.74 -20.06 0.23
CA VAL A 310 -2.94 -19.67 1.02
C VAL A 310 -3.75 -20.93 1.40
N VAL A 311 -3.91 -21.90 0.50
CA VAL A 311 -4.55 -23.19 0.83
C VAL A 311 -3.77 -23.92 1.92
N GLY A 312 -2.45 -24.00 1.78
CA GLY A 312 -1.57 -24.60 2.80
C GLY A 312 -1.67 -23.87 4.15
N PHE A 313 -1.68 -22.55 4.13
CA PHE A 313 -1.85 -21.72 5.33
C PHE A 313 -3.21 -21.98 6.02
N SER A 314 -4.31 -22.02 5.24
CA SER A 314 -5.63 -22.37 5.76
C SER A 314 -5.65 -23.77 6.38
N ALA A 315 -5.00 -24.75 5.75
CA ALA A 315 -4.89 -26.11 6.30
C ALA A 315 -4.11 -26.14 7.62
N LEU A 316 -3.00 -25.39 7.73
CA LEU A 316 -2.25 -25.23 8.98
C LEU A 316 -3.10 -24.60 10.08
N CYS A 317 -3.87 -23.57 9.74
CA CYS A 317 -4.77 -22.91 10.69
C CYS A 317 -5.84 -23.86 11.23
N ARG A 318 -6.41 -24.73 10.39
CA ARG A 318 -7.38 -25.76 10.83
C ARG A 318 -6.77 -26.84 11.74
N GLY A 319 -5.50 -27.14 11.54
CA GLY A 319 -4.74 -28.09 12.36
C GLY A 319 -4.05 -27.44 13.57
N TRP A 320 -4.27 -26.14 13.83
CA TRP A 320 -3.62 -25.42 14.90
C TRP A 320 -4.05 -25.94 16.28
N ILE A 321 -3.08 -26.06 17.18
CA ILE A 321 -3.32 -26.41 18.59
C ILE A 321 -3.59 -25.13 19.35
N PRO A 322 -4.83 -24.88 19.83
CA PRO A 322 -5.15 -23.66 20.52
C PRO A 322 -4.41 -23.55 21.86
N ALA A 323 -4.20 -22.32 22.31
CA ALA A 323 -3.65 -22.04 23.64
C ALA A 323 -4.61 -22.53 24.75
N PRO A 324 -4.11 -22.81 25.96
CA PRO A 324 -4.97 -23.15 27.09
C PRO A 324 -6.09 -22.13 27.30
N PRO A 325 -7.29 -22.54 27.75
CA PRO A 325 -8.42 -21.64 27.94
C PRO A 325 -8.04 -20.42 28.78
N GLY A 326 -8.43 -19.23 28.30
CA GLY A 326 -8.14 -17.96 28.97
C GLY A 326 -6.71 -17.41 28.75
N THR A 327 -5.90 -18.05 27.91
CA THR A 327 -4.56 -17.57 27.56
C THR A 327 -4.43 -17.36 26.05
N LEU A 328 -3.43 -16.57 25.63
CA LEU A 328 -3.05 -16.36 24.24
C LEU A 328 -1.54 -16.61 24.12
N TYR A 329 -1.13 -17.15 22.96
CA TYR A 329 0.29 -17.29 22.64
C TYR A 329 0.91 -15.92 22.40
N GLY A 330 1.92 -15.55 23.19
CA GLY A 330 2.83 -14.48 22.85
C GLY A 330 3.87 -14.94 21.82
N ILE A 331 4.73 -14.03 21.35
CA ILE A 331 5.71 -14.31 20.27
C ILE A 331 6.59 -15.53 20.63
N MET A 332 7.19 -15.59 21.83
CA MET A 332 8.10 -16.69 22.17
C MET A 332 7.41 -18.04 22.29
N PRO A 333 6.27 -18.17 23.01
CA PRO A 333 5.50 -19.42 23.02
C PRO A 333 5.00 -19.83 21.60
N PHE A 334 4.59 -18.86 20.77
CA PHE A 334 4.18 -19.11 19.39
C PHE A 334 5.33 -19.71 18.56
N LEU A 335 6.53 -19.14 18.66
CA LEU A 335 7.73 -19.61 17.97
C LEU A 335 8.30 -20.91 18.55
N ALA A 336 7.97 -21.26 19.78
CA ALA A 336 8.34 -22.56 20.37
C ALA A 336 7.58 -23.73 19.73
N LEU A 337 6.46 -23.48 19.08
CA LEU A 337 5.68 -24.49 18.36
C LEU A 337 6.28 -24.73 16.96
N PRO A 338 6.57 -25.98 16.55
CA PRO A 338 7.01 -26.26 15.18
C PRO A 338 6.02 -25.78 14.12
N MET A 339 4.72 -25.85 14.43
CA MET A 339 3.64 -25.34 13.55
C MET A 339 3.67 -23.83 13.39
N GLY A 340 4.16 -23.07 14.40
CA GLY A 340 4.35 -21.63 14.30
C GLY A 340 5.33 -21.23 13.19
N TRP A 341 6.42 -21.98 13.03
CA TRP A 341 7.37 -21.78 11.94
C TRP A 341 6.79 -22.10 10.56
N LEU A 342 5.92 -23.14 10.46
CA LEU A 342 5.22 -23.46 9.21
C LEU A 342 4.24 -22.37 8.82
N VAL A 343 3.52 -21.79 9.80
CA VAL A 343 2.63 -20.64 9.60
C VAL A 343 3.45 -19.45 9.09
N ILE A 344 4.58 -19.13 9.70
CA ILE A 344 5.48 -18.05 9.27
C ILE A 344 6.01 -18.32 7.85
N ALA A 345 6.50 -19.52 7.58
CA ALA A 345 7.06 -19.88 6.28
C ALA A 345 6.02 -19.78 5.15
N THR A 346 4.81 -20.25 5.37
CA THR A 346 3.73 -20.15 4.38
C THR A 346 3.28 -18.69 4.19
N LEU A 347 3.22 -17.90 5.26
CA LEU A 347 2.91 -16.48 5.17
C LEU A 347 3.97 -15.72 4.38
N MET A 348 5.25 -15.98 4.65
CA MET A 348 6.36 -15.40 3.88
C MET A 348 6.28 -15.80 2.40
N ALA A 349 5.95 -17.05 2.10
CA ALA A 349 5.78 -17.53 0.72
C ALA A 349 4.63 -16.82 0.00
N ILE A 350 3.48 -16.62 0.68
CA ILE A 350 2.34 -15.83 0.18
C ILE A 350 2.80 -14.41 -0.18
N ALA A 351 3.51 -13.76 0.72
CA ALA A 351 3.94 -12.39 0.57
C ALA A 351 5.00 -12.21 -0.53
N ILE A 352 6.02 -13.09 -0.56
CA ILE A 352 7.08 -13.08 -1.59
C ILE A 352 6.46 -13.27 -2.98
N THR A 353 5.61 -14.28 -3.14
CA THR A 353 4.97 -14.57 -4.43
C THR A 353 4.00 -13.47 -4.85
N GLY A 354 3.34 -12.79 -3.90
CA GLY A 354 2.53 -11.60 -4.14
C GLY A 354 3.37 -10.42 -4.70
N GLY A 355 4.53 -10.14 -4.09
CA GLY A 355 5.46 -9.12 -4.59
C GLY A 355 6.00 -9.45 -6.00
N MET A 356 6.35 -10.72 -6.24
CA MET A 356 6.79 -11.21 -7.55
C MET A 356 5.69 -11.10 -8.62
N PHE A 357 4.42 -11.21 -8.23
CA PHE A 357 3.28 -11.06 -9.12
C PHE A 357 3.05 -9.60 -9.53
N VAL A 358 3.02 -8.68 -8.58
CA VAL A 358 2.54 -7.32 -8.82
C VAL A 358 3.58 -6.40 -9.48
N VAL A 359 4.86 -6.55 -9.16
CA VAL A 359 5.91 -5.63 -9.64
C VAL A 359 6.06 -5.61 -11.15
N PRO A 360 6.15 -6.74 -11.87
CA PRO A 360 6.26 -6.70 -13.32
C PRO A 360 5.01 -6.11 -13.99
N LEU A 361 3.83 -6.26 -13.39
CA LEU A 361 2.59 -5.68 -13.88
C LEU A 361 2.59 -4.14 -13.77
N TYR A 362 3.11 -3.58 -12.67
CA TYR A 362 3.30 -2.12 -12.55
C TYR A 362 4.36 -1.60 -13.51
N ALA A 363 5.49 -2.29 -13.64
CA ALA A 363 6.51 -1.91 -14.61
C ALA A 363 5.95 -1.93 -16.03
N PHE A 364 5.20 -2.98 -16.38
CA PHE A 364 4.50 -3.08 -17.65
C PHE A 364 3.51 -1.91 -17.86
N LEU A 365 2.69 -1.59 -16.87
CA LEU A 365 1.71 -0.50 -16.94
C LEU A 365 2.37 0.84 -17.27
N THR A 366 3.59 1.08 -16.79
CA THR A 366 4.32 2.35 -16.98
C THR A 366 5.18 2.38 -18.24
N THR A 367 5.48 1.24 -18.84
CA THR A 367 6.33 1.13 -20.06
C THR A 367 5.55 0.89 -21.34
N THR A 368 4.31 0.40 -21.25
CA THR A 368 3.45 0.09 -22.41
C THR A 368 2.83 1.32 -23.06
N VAL A 369 2.64 2.38 -22.29
CA VAL A 369 2.08 3.65 -22.79
C VAL A 369 3.15 4.68 -23.02
N GLY A 370 2.85 5.70 -23.82
CA GLY A 370 3.73 6.86 -23.97
C GLY A 370 4.04 7.50 -22.62
N LYS A 371 5.26 8.02 -22.48
CA LYS A 371 5.70 8.69 -21.23
C LYS A 371 4.83 9.90 -20.86
N ASP A 372 4.06 10.44 -21.80
CA ASP A 372 3.11 11.52 -21.67
C ASP A 372 1.71 11.09 -21.17
N GLU A 373 1.44 9.78 -21.13
CA GLU A 373 0.17 9.21 -20.66
C GLU A 373 0.31 8.34 -19.42
N THR A 374 1.54 8.12 -18.96
CA THR A 374 1.84 7.18 -17.88
C THR A 374 1.15 7.55 -16.57
N ALA A 375 1.10 8.83 -16.21
CA ALA A 375 0.48 9.25 -14.94
C ALA A 375 -1.05 9.05 -14.97
N ARG A 376 -1.72 9.31 -16.08
CA ARG A 376 -3.15 9.04 -16.24
C ARG A 376 -3.47 7.55 -16.20
N THR A 377 -2.61 6.72 -16.79
CA THR A 377 -2.75 5.27 -16.77
C THR A 377 -2.62 4.72 -15.34
N VAL A 378 -1.62 5.18 -14.58
CA VAL A 378 -1.49 4.81 -13.15
C VAL A 378 -2.66 5.35 -12.32
N ALA A 379 -3.17 6.54 -12.64
CA ALA A 379 -4.34 7.08 -11.96
C ALA A 379 -5.60 6.23 -12.23
N ALA A 380 -5.82 5.77 -13.47
CA ALA A 380 -6.90 4.83 -13.79
C ALA A 380 -6.74 3.53 -12.99
N ASN A 381 -5.54 2.96 -12.95
CA ASN A 381 -5.24 1.78 -12.15
C ASN A 381 -5.59 1.99 -10.65
N ASN A 382 -5.23 3.13 -10.07
CA ASN A 382 -5.53 3.41 -8.66
C ASN A 382 -7.03 3.50 -8.37
N ILE A 383 -7.83 4.07 -9.30
CA ILE A 383 -9.29 4.12 -9.18
C ILE A 383 -9.88 2.70 -9.19
N VAL A 384 -9.46 1.87 -10.15
CA VAL A 384 -9.93 0.49 -10.27
C VAL A 384 -9.50 -0.35 -9.07
N ASN A 385 -8.24 -0.19 -8.61
CA ASN A 385 -7.74 -0.85 -7.40
C ASN A 385 -8.59 -0.51 -6.17
N ALA A 386 -8.89 0.78 -5.95
CA ALA A 386 -9.70 1.21 -4.82
C ALA A 386 -11.11 0.58 -4.86
N GLY A 387 -11.72 0.52 -6.05
CA GLY A 387 -12.99 -0.18 -6.26
C GLY A 387 -12.90 -1.68 -5.95
N ALA A 388 -11.87 -2.36 -6.46
CA ALA A 388 -11.65 -3.79 -6.24
C ALA A 388 -11.38 -4.12 -4.76
N MET A 389 -10.58 -3.29 -4.07
CA MET A 389 -10.34 -3.43 -2.62
C MET A 389 -11.64 -3.29 -1.82
N THR A 390 -12.46 -2.29 -2.16
CA THR A 390 -13.77 -2.09 -1.51
C THR A 390 -14.67 -3.30 -1.73
N CYS A 391 -14.78 -3.81 -2.95
CA CYS A 391 -15.55 -5.02 -3.26
C CYS A 391 -15.02 -6.24 -2.47
N GLY A 392 -13.70 -6.44 -2.45
CA GLY A 392 -13.07 -7.53 -1.68
C GLY A 392 -13.42 -7.46 -0.19
N THR A 393 -13.32 -6.27 0.40
CA THR A 393 -13.66 -6.04 1.81
C THR A 393 -15.15 -6.31 2.08
N LEU A 394 -16.05 -5.84 1.23
CA LEU A 394 -17.49 -6.10 1.37
C LEU A 394 -17.82 -7.58 1.27
N ILE A 395 -17.16 -8.32 0.38
CA ILE A 395 -17.32 -9.79 0.28
C ILE A 395 -16.89 -10.44 1.60
N VAL A 396 -15.74 -10.06 2.17
CA VAL A 396 -15.28 -10.61 3.46
C VAL A 396 -16.29 -10.33 4.58
N ILE A 397 -16.84 -9.12 4.65
CA ILE A 397 -17.86 -8.76 5.62
C ILE A 397 -19.11 -9.65 5.41
N GLY A 398 -19.57 -9.79 4.17
CA GLY A 398 -20.70 -10.66 3.82
C GLY A 398 -20.49 -12.13 4.21
N LEU A 399 -19.29 -12.68 3.95
CA LEU A 399 -18.92 -14.02 4.34
C LEU A 399 -18.90 -14.18 5.88
N GLY A 400 -18.39 -13.19 6.61
CA GLY A 400 -18.41 -13.16 8.07
C GLY A 400 -19.83 -13.14 8.64
N VAL A 401 -20.73 -12.31 8.07
CA VAL A 401 -22.15 -12.29 8.44
C VAL A 401 -22.83 -13.63 8.12
N ALA A 402 -22.41 -14.31 7.04
CA ALA A 402 -22.89 -15.66 6.70
C ALA A 402 -22.29 -16.76 7.61
N GLY A 403 -21.45 -16.42 8.59
CA GLY A 403 -20.91 -17.35 9.58
C GLY A 403 -19.65 -18.11 9.14
N LEU A 404 -18.99 -17.70 8.04
CA LEU A 404 -17.73 -18.28 7.65
C LEU A 404 -16.63 -17.92 8.64
N GLN A 405 -15.87 -18.92 9.06
CA GLN A 405 -14.71 -18.74 9.93
C GLN A 405 -13.53 -18.10 9.18
N PRO A 406 -12.64 -17.35 9.86
CA PRO A 406 -11.53 -16.63 9.24
C PRO A 406 -10.61 -17.51 8.39
N GLU A 407 -10.30 -18.75 8.84
CA GLU A 407 -9.47 -19.71 8.12
C GLU A 407 -10.12 -20.26 6.83
N ASN A 408 -11.43 -20.14 6.70
CA ASN A 408 -12.18 -20.45 5.48
C ASN A 408 -12.31 -19.21 4.59
N THR A 409 -12.51 -18.03 5.19
CA THR A 409 -12.62 -16.76 4.48
C THR A 409 -11.36 -16.44 3.69
N ILE A 410 -10.17 -16.77 4.23
CA ILE A 410 -8.90 -16.54 3.53
C ILE A 410 -8.79 -17.33 2.22
N LEU A 411 -9.52 -18.45 2.06
CA LEU A 411 -9.58 -19.21 0.82
C LEU A 411 -10.18 -18.42 -0.36
N LEU A 412 -10.87 -17.32 -0.09
CA LEU A 412 -11.28 -16.39 -1.14
C LEU A 412 -10.08 -15.93 -1.97
N VAL A 413 -8.93 -15.68 -1.35
CA VAL A 413 -7.69 -15.32 -2.04
C VAL A 413 -7.22 -16.44 -2.97
N ALA A 414 -7.27 -17.68 -2.50
CA ALA A 414 -6.93 -18.84 -3.33
C ALA A 414 -7.91 -19.01 -4.51
N ALA A 415 -9.20 -18.77 -4.28
CA ALA A 415 -10.24 -18.84 -5.32
C ALA A 415 -10.07 -17.74 -6.38
N MET A 416 -9.58 -16.57 -6.00
CA MET A 416 -9.32 -15.43 -6.92
C MET A 416 -8.03 -15.65 -7.74
N SER A 417 -7.06 -16.41 -7.22
CA SER A 417 -5.74 -16.60 -7.85
C SER A 417 -5.78 -17.14 -9.28
N PRO A 418 -6.62 -18.14 -9.65
CA PRO A 418 -6.72 -18.62 -11.03
C PRO A 418 -7.18 -17.53 -12.03
N VAL A 419 -8.09 -16.65 -11.60
CA VAL A 419 -8.58 -15.54 -12.44
C VAL A 419 -7.45 -14.54 -12.69
N ALA A 420 -6.72 -14.17 -11.64
CA ALA A 420 -5.56 -13.29 -11.75
C ALA A 420 -4.43 -13.93 -12.60
N ALA A 421 -4.22 -15.23 -12.47
CA ALA A 421 -3.25 -15.96 -13.28
C ALA A 421 -3.64 -15.99 -14.75
N TRP A 422 -4.92 -16.19 -15.06
CA TRP A 422 -5.43 -16.15 -16.42
C TRP A 422 -5.25 -14.76 -17.05
N LEU A 423 -5.54 -13.68 -16.31
CA LEU A 423 -5.33 -12.32 -16.77
C LEU A 423 -3.85 -12.04 -17.08
N ALA A 424 -2.95 -12.44 -16.16
CA ALA A 424 -1.51 -12.27 -16.33
C ALA A 424 -0.95 -13.13 -17.48
N TRP A 425 -1.46 -14.35 -17.66
CA TRP A 425 -1.09 -15.21 -18.77
C TRP A 425 -1.53 -14.64 -20.12
N ARG A 426 -2.75 -14.12 -20.20
CA ARG A 426 -3.25 -13.43 -21.40
C ARG A 426 -2.43 -12.18 -21.70
N LEU A 427 -2.05 -11.43 -20.66
CA LEU A 427 -1.18 -10.28 -20.82
C LEU A 427 0.19 -10.69 -21.41
N HIS A 428 0.80 -11.75 -20.87
CA HIS A 428 2.06 -12.31 -21.39
C HIS A 428 1.94 -12.68 -22.87
N GLN A 429 0.86 -13.35 -23.28
CA GLN A 429 0.63 -13.70 -24.69
C GLN A 429 0.46 -12.49 -25.64
N LEU A 430 0.02 -11.35 -25.13
CA LEU A 430 -0.22 -10.15 -25.93
C LEU A 430 1.03 -9.25 -26.06
N CYS A 431 2.05 -9.48 -25.24
CA CYS A 431 3.12 -8.50 -25.04
C CYS A 431 4.54 -9.07 -25.12
N ASP A 432 4.70 -10.38 -24.89
CA ASP A 432 5.97 -11.10 -24.94
C ASP A 432 5.94 -12.15 -26.06
#